data_268d4c8ebb856f629a45d0b3b085b4b5
#
_entry.id   268d4c8ebb856f629a45d0b3b085b4b5
#
_cell.length_a   1.000
_cell.length_b   1.000
_cell.length_c   1.000
_cell.angle_alpha   90.00
_cell.angle_beta   90.00
_cell.angle_gamma   90.00
#
_symmetry.space_group_name_H-M   'P 1'
#
loop_
_entity.id
_entity.type
_entity.pdbx_description
1 polymer ?
#
loop_
_entity_poly.entity_id
_entity_poly.type
_entity_poly.pdbx_seq_one_letter_code
_entity_poly.pdbx_strand_id
1 'polypeptide(L)'
;MTDDTLPLTGHDLIADYLTRLDGSPGVYRMLDRESRVLYVGKAKSLKNRVSSYARPQGHSARISRMISETTSMMFLTTKTETEALLLEQNLIKQLKPKYNVLLRDDKSFPNILVSREHGFPQIKKHRGAKTEKGTYYGPFASAGAVNRTLNQLQRFFLLRDCSDSQFDTRTRPCLQYQIKRCCAPCVGYVTAEDYAVLVRDAERFLGGKSTHIQAELAQEMQRASEAMEFERAAALRDRIKAMTQVQTAQGINPQSVPEADVIAVHMEGGQACVQVFFIRGNQNWGNRDYYPRVGGDVSVTEVMQAFVGQFYSDREPPRMILLSDAIEDPDLMEEALSGKLGRRVQISVPQRGEKLDLVAGAQRNARESLARRLSEKASQMKLLKGLAEAFELPDVPRRIEVYDNSHIQGAHAVGAMIVAGAEGLLKSQYRKFNIKGDDLTPGDDFGMMKEVLGRRFKRLLKEDPERTSEAWPDLLLIDGGAGQVSAVREIMREWGVDNIAMIGVAKGVDRDAGKEEFHRTGKPVMALRHNDPVLYFVQRLRDEAHRFAIGTHRAKRAKANLKNPLDDIDGIGPKRKKVLLAHFGSAKAVMRANLVDLKAVDGVSDAMAEQIFNHFQS
;
A
#
# COMPACT_ATOMS: atom_id res chain seq x y z
N MET A 1 47.37 -0.73 39.85
CA MET A 1 46.09 -1.31 40.28
C MET A 1 45.02 -0.73 39.33
N THR A 2 44.76 -1.43 38.25
CA THR A 2 43.66 -1.12 37.33
C THR A 2 42.39 -1.62 38.00
N ASP A 3 41.55 -0.71 38.41
CA ASP A 3 40.22 -0.95 38.97
C ASP A 3 39.35 -1.57 37.87
N ASP A 4 39.27 -2.88 37.84
CA ASP A 4 38.52 -3.69 36.89
C ASP A 4 37.04 -3.78 37.35
N THR A 5 36.43 -2.59 37.53
CA THR A 5 34.99 -2.51 37.79
C THR A 5 34.26 -2.86 36.50
N LEU A 6 33.64 -4.06 36.49
CA LEU A 6 32.72 -4.49 35.45
C LEU A 6 31.72 -3.36 35.14
N PRO A 7 31.46 -3.04 33.87
CA PRO A 7 30.52 -1.98 33.53
C PRO A 7 29.14 -2.29 34.12
N LEU A 8 28.57 -1.31 34.81
CA LEU A 8 27.23 -1.40 35.37
C LEU A 8 26.22 -1.73 34.27
N THR A 9 25.28 -2.62 34.55
CA THR A 9 24.20 -2.99 33.63
C THR A 9 22.88 -3.12 34.40
N GLY A 10 21.76 -3.06 33.68
CA GLY A 10 20.46 -3.29 34.27
C GLY A 10 20.07 -2.27 35.34
N HIS A 11 19.58 -2.75 36.48
CA HIS A 11 19.07 -1.92 37.59
C HIS A 11 20.13 -1.00 38.17
N ASP A 12 21.36 -1.51 38.38
CA ASP A 12 22.46 -0.74 38.98
C ASP A 12 22.89 0.43 38.06
N LEU A 13 22.93 0.20 36.78
CA LEU A 13 23.17 1.25 35.78
C LEU A 13 22.09 2.33 35.84
N ILE A 14 20.83 1.95 35.90
CA ILE A 14 19.70 2.87 35.96
C ILE A 14 19.75 3.68 37.26
N ALA A 15 20.12 3.08 38.37
CA ALA A 15 20.29 3.76 39.64
C ALA A 15 21.41 4.80 39.62
N ASP A 16 22.53 4.53 38.94
CA ASP A 16 23.59 5.53 38.72
C ASP A 16 23.10 6.75 37.92
N TYR A 17 22.36 6.54 36.83
CA TYR A 17 21.79 7.63 36.05
C TYR A 17 20.81 8.51 36.83
N LEU A 18 20.05 7.94 37.78
CA LEU A 18 19.11 8.69 38.62
C LEU A 18 19.76 9.79 39.46
N THR A 19 21.03 9.65 39.83
CA THR A 19 21.77 10.67 40.59
C THR A 19 21.95 11.96 39.82
N ARG A 20 21.91 11.90 38.48
CA ARG A 20 22.17 12.99 37.54
C ARG A 20 20.92 13.55 36.89
N LEU A 21 19.76 12.93 37.11
CA LEU A 21 18.50 13.34 36.50
C LEU A 21 17.76 14.36 37.37
N ASP A 22 17.18 15.34 36.71
CA ASP A 22 16.25 16.31 37.31
C ASP A 22 14.78 15.94 37.05
N GLY A 23 13.86 16.80 37.51
CA GLY A 23 12.42 16.63 37.35
C GLY A 23 11.84 17.12 36.02
N SER A 24 12.69 17.49 35.06
CA SER A 24 12.23 18.04 33.77
C SER A 24 11.45 17.01 32.95
N PRO A 25 10.48 17.45 32.13
CA PRO A 25 9.85 16.60 31.14
C PRO A 25 10.85 16.27 30.02
N GLY A 26 10.68 15.09 29.39
CA GLY A 26 11.58 14.69 28.32
C GLY A 26 11.38 13.26 27.85
N VAL A 27 12.30 12.82 27.02
CA VAL A 27 12.36 11.49 26.45
C VAL A 27 13.65 10.80 26.87
N TYR A 28 13.56 9.53 27.24
CA TYR A 28 14.70 8.66 27.53
C TYR A 28 14.76 7.50 26.54
N ARG A 29 15.99 7.06 26.27
CA ARG A 29 16.27 5.89 25.43
C ARG A 29 17.12 4.90 26.21
N MET A 30 16.79 3.63 26.13
CA MET A 30 17.58 2.52 26.65
C MET A 30 18.30 1.84 25.49
N LEU A 31 19.59 1.57 25.61
CA LEU A 31 20.46 1.04 24.57
C LEU A 31 21.17 -0.24 25.05
N ASP A 32 21.45 -1.15 24.10
CA ASP A 32 22.24 -2.35 24.31
C ASP A 32 23.76 -2.09 24.13
N ARG A 33 24.56 -3.17 24.25
CA ARG A 33 26.03 -3.13 24.11
C ARG A 33 26.51 -2.63 22.75
N GLU A 34 25.73 -2.86 21.70
CA GLU A 34 26.00 -2.41 20.33
C GLU A 34 25.42 -1.02 20.04
N SER A 35 25.01 -0.28 21.09
CA SER A 35 24.36 1.03 20.98
C SER A 35 23.05 1.04 20.19
N ARG A 36 22.37 -0.10 20.04
CA ARG A 36 21.06 -0.16 19.44
C ARG A 36 19.99 0.22 20.46
N VAL A 37 19.02 1.01 20.03
CA VAL A 37 17.94 1.46 20.90
C VAL A 37 16.97 0.32 21.18
N LEU A 38 16.88 -0.07 22.45
CA LEU A 38 15.96 -1.09 22.94
C LEU A 38 14.56 -0.53 23.18
N TYR A 39 14.49 0.67 23.75
CA TYR A 39 13.23 1.29 24.16
C TYR A 39 13.34 2.81 24.12
N VAL A 40 12.24 3.47 23.78
CA VAL A 40 12.05 4.93 23.88
C VAL A 40 10.82 5.18 24.74
N GLY A 41 10.89 6.09 25.72
CA GLY A 41 9.74 6.45 26.54
C GLY A 41 9.73 7.92 26.90
N LYS A 42 8.53 8.52 26.97
CA LYS A 42 8.32 9.88 27.48
C LYS A 42 8.24 9.90 29.00
N ALA A 43 8.50 11.06 29.57
CA ALA A 43 8.30 11.33 30.99
C ALA A 43 7.83 12.76 31.23
N LYS A 44 6.87 12.93 32.13
CA LYS A 44 6.54 14.24 32.71
C LYS A 44 7.65 14.73 33.65
N SER A 45 8.31 13.77 34.33
CA SER A 45 9.51 13.95 35.13
C SER A 45 10.44 12.78 34.84
N LEU A 46 11.57 13.03 34.20
CA LEU A 46 12.56 12.02 33.83
C LEU A 46 13.01 11.24 35.09
N LYS A 47 13.32 11.93 36.17
CA LYS A 47 13.74 11.32 37.42
C LYS A 47 12.70 10.34 37.98
N ASN A 48 11.43 10.77 38.07
CA ASN A 48 10.36 9.95 38.62
C ASN A 48 10.06 8.74 37.72
N ARG A 49 10.06 8.91 36.39
CA ARG A 49 9.79 7.82 35.47
C ARG A 49 10.91 6.78 35.46
N VAL A 50 12.16 7.23 35.41
CA VAL A 50 13.33 6.35 35.35
C VAL A 50 13.52 5.61 36.69
N SER A 51 13.17 6.24 37.84
CA SER A 51 13.23 5.59 39.15
C SER A 51 12.36 4.32 39.25
N SER A 52 11.28 4.25 38.49
CA SER A 52 10.44 3.04 38.46
C SER A 52 11.22 1.82 37.93
N TYR A 53 12.13 2.00 36.98
CA TYR A 53 12.95 0.92 36.41
C TYR A 53 14.16 0.52 37.25
N ALA A 54 14.58 1.35 38.20
CA ALA A 54 15.64 1.00 39.15
C ALA A 54 15.20 0.01 40.19
N ARG A 55 13.88 -0.21 40.38
CA ARG A 55 13.34 -1.17 41.34
C ARG A 55 13.47 -2.58 40.78
N PRO A 56 14.01 -3.56 41.56
CA PRO A 56 14.19 -4.94 41.11
C PRO A 56 12.89 -5.72 40.89
N GLN A 57 11.78 -5.28 41.48
CA GLN A 57 10.49 -5.98 41.47
C GLN A 57 9.35 -5.14 40.94
N GLY A 58 8.28 -5.78 40.46
CA GLY A 58 7.06 -5.11 39.98
C GLY A 58 7.02 -4.88 38.47
N HIS A 59 7.94 -5.48 37.71
CA HIS A 59 7.98 -5.36 36.24
C HIS A 59 7.42 -6.61 35.55
N SER A 60 6.81 -6.40 34.37
CA SER A 60 6.47 -7.51 33.49
C SER A 60 7.74 -8.21 32.98
N ALA A 61 7.65 -9.47 32.55
CA ALA A 61 8.78 -10.21 31.99
C ALA A 61 9.48 -9.46 30.83
N ARG A 62 8.71 -8.76 29.99
CA ARG A 62 9.20 -7.90 28.90
C ARG A 62 10.07 -6.76 29.42
N ILE A 63 9.57 -6.03 30.42
CA ILE A 63 10.28 -4.87 31.00
C ILE A 63 11.52 -5.34 31.76
N SER A 64 11.44 -6.41 32.54
CA SER A 64 12.60 -7.00 33.23
C SER A 64 13.71 -7.40 32.26
N ARG A 65 13.34 -8.00 31.12
CA ARG A 65 14.30 -8.35 30.07
C ARG A 65 14.90 -7.12 29.39
N MET A 66 14.09 -6.10 29.10
CA MET A 66 14.57 -4.83 28.59
C MET A 66 15.62 -4.19 29.53
N ILE A 67 15.32 -4.14 30.83
CA ILE A 67 16.24 -3.60 31.84
C ILE A 67 17.54 -4.41 31.84
N SER A 68 17.48 -5.75 31.86
CA SER A 68 18.69 -6.60 31.87
C SER A 68 19.56 -6.45 30.61
N GLU A 69 18.96 -6.15 29.45
CA GLU A 69 19.68 -5.91 28.21
C GLU A 69 20.23 -4.47 28.11
N THR A 70 19.83 -3.55 29.00
CA THR A 70 20.25 -2.13 28.97
C THR A 70 21.65 -1.97 29.51
N THR A 71 22.53 -1.37 28.69
CA THR A 71 23.93 -1.08 29.02
C THR A 71 24.26 0.42 28.99
N SER A 72 23.37 1.24 28.45
CA SER A 72 23.47 2.71 28.51
C SER A 72 22.11 3.37 28.33
N MET A 73 22.01 4.64 28.78
CA MET A 73 20.81 5.44 28.61
C MET A 73 21.16 6.82 28.02
N MET A 74 20.23 7.36 27.25
CA MET A 74 20.31 8.74 26.73
C MET A 74 19.02 9.49 27.07
N PHE A 75 19.17 10.78 27.40
CA PHE A 75 18.06 11.63 27.82
C PHE A 75 18.00 12.89 26.96
N LEU A 76 16.79 13.31 26.63
CA LEU A 76 16.51 14.57 25.92
C LEU A 76 15.43 15.31 26.71
N THR A 77 15.78 16.42 27.33
CA THR A 77 14.84 17.28 28.03
C THR A 77 14.01 18.13 27.05
N THR A 78 12.75 18.33 27.38
CA THR A 78 11.81 19.17 26.62
C THR A 78 11.23 20.25 27.52
N LYS A 79 10.60 21.27 26.93
CA LYS A 79 9.96 22.34 27.71
C LYS A 79 8.62 21.90 28.27
N THR A 80 7.90 21.03 27.55
CA THR A 80 6.56 20.56 27.92
C THR A 80 6.44 19.05 27.75
N GLU A 81 5.47 18.46 28.43
CA GLU A 81 5.15 17.04 28.28
C GLU A 81 4.60 16.73 26.88
N THR A 82 3.87 17.67 26.26
CA THR A 82 3.38 17.60 24.89
C THR A 82 4.53 17.50 23.90
N GLU A 83 5.59 18.29 24.06
CA GLU A 83 6.80 18.17 23.25
C GLU A 83 7.48 16.80 23.47
N ALA A 84 7.53 16.29 24.70
CA ALA A 84 8.07 14.97 25.00
C ALA A 84 7.28 13.86 24.29
N LEU A 85 5.95 13.93 24.28
CA LEU A 85 5.08 12.96 23.58
C LEU A 85 5.36 12.95 22.07
N LEU A 86 5.42 14.11 21.44
CA LEU A 86 5.69 14.23 19.99
C LEU A 86 7.10 13.73 19.64
N LEU A 87 8.09 14.05 20.48
CA LEU A 87 9.47 13.60 20.30
C LEU A 87 9.58 12.08 20.45
N GLU A 88 8.93 11.49 21.45
CA GLU A 88 8.87 10.03 21.65
C GLU A 88 8.34 9.33 20.41
N GLN A 89 7.18 9.77 19.87
CA GLN A 89 6.55 9.15 18.70
C GLN A 89 7.47 9.23 17.47
N ASN A 90 8.14 10.36 17.27
CA ASN A 90 9.10 10.54 16.19
C ASN A 90 10.31 9.60 16.33
N LEU A 91 10.87 9.48 17.53
CA LEU A 91 12.00 8.60 17.80
C LEU A 91 11.63 7.12 17.68
N ILE A 92 10.45 6.70 18.16
CA ILE A 92 9.96 5.33 18.00
C ILE A 92 9.85 4.99 16.49
N LYS A 93 9.29 5.89 15.70
CA LYS A 93 9.14 5.70 14.26
C LYS A 93 10.47 5.59 13.54
N GLN A 94 11.43 6.43 13.91
CA GLN A 94 12.75 6.53 13.29
C GLN A 94 13.65 5.35 13.68
N LEU A 95 13.72 5.04 14.98
CA LEU A 95 14.65 4.08 15.55
C LEU A 95 14.11 2.66 15.61
N LYS A 96 12.79 2.48 15.54
CA LYS A 96 12.08 1.19 15.57
C LYS A 96 12.54 0.27 16.72
N PRO A 97 12.50 0.72 17.98
CA PRO A 97 13.06 0.01 19.10
C PRO A 97 12.41 -1.36 19.31
N LYS A 98 13.20 -2.32 19.81
CA LYS A 98 12.78 -3.71 20.00
C LYS A 98 11.58 -3.87 20.95
N TYR A 99 11.53 -3.07 22.02
CA TYR A 99 10.55 -3.17 23.10
C TYR A 99 9.38 -2.18 23.00
N ASN A 100 9.35 -1.29 22.00
CA ASN A 100 8.17 -0.47 21.76
C ASN A 100 7.15 -1.17 20.84
N VAL A 101 5.88 -0.79 20.98
CA VAL A 101 4.85 -1.12 19.99
C VAL A 101 5.14 -0.34 18.72
N LEU A 102 5.17 -1.01 17.57
CA LEU A 102 5.53 -0.39 16.29
C LEU A 102 4.41 -0.53 15.26
N LEU A 103 3.97 0.60 14.72
CA LEU A 103 3.09 0.65 13.56
C LEU A 103 3.93 0.50 12.28
N ARG A 104 3.73 -0.60 11.52
CA ARG A 104 4.54 -0.93 10.34
C ARG A 104 4.09 -0.26 9.04
N ASP A 105 2.88 0.27 8.96
CA ASP A 105 2.28 0.82 7.74
C ASP A 105 2.20 2.34 7.83
N ASP A 106 3.14 2.99 7.15
CA ASP A 106 3.28 4.45 7.02
C ASP A 106 2.78 5.01 5.69
N LYS A 107 2.09 4.19 4.86
CA LYS A 107 1.61 4.63 3.55
C LYS A 107 0.58 5.75 3.67
N SER A 108 0.78 6.82 2.90
CA SER A 108 -0.18 7.91 2.80
C SER A 108 -1.54 7.43 2.28
N PHE A 109 -2.61 8.03 2.78
CA PHE A 109 -3.97 7.76 2.30
C PHE A 109 -4.25 8.48 0.98
N PRO A 110 -5.03 7.88 0.09
CA PRO A 110 -5.54 8.58 -1.06
C PRO A 110 -6.69 9.53 -0.66
N ASN A 111 -6.79 10.64 -1.41
CA ASN A 111 -7.82 11.64 -1.32
C ASN A 111 -8.51 11.80 -2.68
N ILE A 112 -9.69 12.42 -2.70
CA ILE A 112 -10.27 13.00 -3.88
C ILE A 112 -9.89 14.48 -3.90
N LEU A 113 -9.31 14.93 -5.00
CA LEU A 113 -9.02 16.33 -5.26
C LEU A 113 -10.03 16.87 -6.26
N VAL A 114 -10.70 17.96 -5.88
CA VAL A 114 -11.41 18.84 -6.79
C VAL A 114 -10.46 19.99 -7.11
N SER A 115 -9.86 19.98 -8.31
CA SER A 115 -8.85 20.98 -8.71
C SER A 115 -9.50 22.35 -8.95
N ARG A 116 -8.74 23.44 -8.72
CA ARG A 116 -9.22 24.82 -8.96
C ARG A 116 -8.27 25.61 -9.86
N GLU A 117 -7.47 24.93 -10.66
CA GLU A 117 -6.49 25.55 -11.56
C GLU A 117 -7.09 25.88 -12.93
N HIS A 118 -8.22 25.25 -13.28
CA HIS A 118 -8.89 25.41 -14.56
C HIS A 118 -10.34 25.91 -14.35
N GLY A 119 -10.89 26.68 -15.30
CA GLY A 119 -12.26 27.19 -15.26
C GLY A 119 -13.35 26.10 -15.15
N PHE A 120 -13.04 24.88 -15.60
CA PHE A 120 -13.83 23.68 -15.37
C PHE A 120 -13.06 22.74 -14.42
N PRO A 121 -13.34 22.72 -13.11
CA PRO A 121 -12.67 21.87 -12.14
C PRO A 121 -12.64 20.39 -12.51
N GLN A 122 -11.48 19.73 -12.34
CA GLN A 122 -11.29 18.29 -12.51
C GLN A 122 -11.48 17.57 -11.18
N ILE A 123 -12.16 16.42 -11.18
CA ILE A 123 -12.12 15.50 -10.04
C ILE A 123 -11.13 14.37 -10.30
N LYS A 124 -10.21 14.16 -9.35
CA LYS A 124 -9.19 13.12 -9.50
C LYS A 124 -8.75 12.52 -8.18
N LYS A 125 -8.17 11.33 -8.27
CA LYS A 125 -7.49 10.72 -7.13
C LYS A 125 -6.15 11.40 -6.90
N HIS A 126 -5.90 11.79 -5.65
CA HIS A 126 -4.62 12.32 -5.20
C HIS A 126 -4.03 11.45 -4.09
N ARG A 127 -2.69 11.36 -4.05
CA ARG A 127 -1.96 10.67 -3.00
C ARG A 127 -0.61 11.35 -2.78
N GLY A 128 -0.24 11.58 -1.52
CA GLY A 128 1.00 12.25 -1.16
C GLY A 128 0.77 13.65 -0.62
N ALA A 129 1.77 14.54 -0.75
CA ALA A 129 1.68 15.91 -0.28
C ALA A 129 0.59 16.70 -1.03
N LYS A 130 -0.17 17.54 -0.33
CA LYS A 130 -1.25 18.36 -0.88
C LYS A 130 -0.69 19.63 -1.53
N THR A 131 0.01 19.47 -2.66
CA THR A 131 0.70 20.59 -3.36
C THR A 131 -0.15 21.27 -4.44
N GLU A 132 -1.17 20.58 -4.98
CA GLU A 132 -2.03 21.10 -6.03
C GLU A 132 -3.11 22.01 -5.45
N LYS A 133 -3.45 23.10 -6.17
CA LYS A 133 -4.54 24.00 -5.76
C LYS A 133 -5.90 23.33 -5.92
N GLY A 134 -6.68 23.27 -4.84
CA GLY A 134 -7.99 22.66 -4.84
C GLY A 134 -8.46 22.23 -3.48
N THR A 135 -9.62 21.60 -3.44
CA THR A 135 -10.22 21.06 -2.22
C THR A 135 -9.98 19.56 -2.14
N TYR A 136 -9.39 19.12 -1.02
CA TYR A 136 -9.07 17.71 -0.77
C TYR A 136 -10.11 17.09 0.15
N TYR A 137 -10.72 16.01 -0.32
CA TYR A 137 -11.68 15.21 0.43
C TYR A 137 -11.04 13.87 0.78
N GLY A 138 -10.92 13.55 2.07
CA GLY A 138 -10.27 12.34 2.57
C GLY A 138 -10.04 12.41 4.08
N PRO A 139 -9.29 11.48 4.63
CA PRO A 139 -8.64 10.35 3.95
C PRO A 139 -9.60 9.21 3.59
N PHE A 140 -9.34 8.52 2.48
CA PHE A 140 -10.06 7.29 2.13
C PHE A 140 -9.23 6.07 2.55
N ALA A 141 -9.90 5.01 3.01
CA ALA A 141 -9.24 3.79 3.46
C ALA A 141 -8.37 3.11 2.40
N SER A 142 -8.76 3.19 1.13
CA SER A 142 -8.05 2.54 0.03
C SER A 142 -8.22 3.25 -1.30
N ALA A 143 -7.32 2.96 -2.26
CA ALA A 143 -7.46 3.43 -3.63
C ALA A 143 -8.75 2.92 -4.31
N GLY A 144 -9.21 1.71 -3.95
CA GLY A 144 -10.47 1.15 -4.42
C GLY A 144 -11.68 1.95 -3.92
N ALA A 145 -11.66 2.43 -2.66
CA ALA A 145 -12.70 3.29 -2.12
C ALA A 145 -12.78 4.61 -2.89
N VAL A 146 -11.65 5.28 -3.13
CA VAL A 146 -11.60 6.50 -3.96
C VAL A 146 -12.16 6.27 -5.35
N ASN A 147 -11.74 5.20 -6.04
CA ASN A 147 -12.21 4.93 -7.38
C ASN A 147 -13.73 4.67 -7.43
N ARG A 148 -14.29 3.97 -6.43
CA ARG A 148 -15.75 3.79 -6.32
C ARG A 148 -16.46 5.13 -6.14
N THR A 149 -15.98 5.98 -5.23
CA THR A 149 -16.56 7.31 -4.98
C THR A 149 -16.43 8.21 -6.21
N LEU A 150 -15.30 8.23 -6.91
CA LEU A 150 -15.14 8.98 -8.16
C LEU A 150 -16.13 8.53 -9.24
N ASN A 151 -16.30 7.21 -9.42
CA ASN A 151 -17.29 6.68 -10.35
C ASN A 151 -18.74 7.09 -9.98
N GLN A 152 -19.04 7.19 -8.68
CA GLN A 152 -20.34 7.67 -8.20
C GLN A 152 -20.53 9.16 -8.48
N LEU A 153 -19.52 9.99 -8.16
CA LEU A 153 -19.55 11.43 -8.43
C LEU A 153 -19.74 11.72 -9.91
N GLN A 154 -19.07 10.98 -10.79
CA GLN A 154 -19.26 11.10 -12.23
C GLN A 154 -20.67 10.75 -12.68
N ARG A 155 -21.29 9.72 -12.10
CA ARG A 155 -22.68 9.35 -12.41
C ARG A 155 -23.70 10.36 -11.88
N PHE A 156 -23.45 10.96 -10.72
CA PHE A 156 -24.39 11.88 -10.08
C PHE A 156 -24.25 13.31 -10.58
N PHE A 157 -23.03 13.77 -10.83
CA PHE A 157 -22.72 15.17 -11.11
C PHE A 157 -22.05 15.38 -12.47
N LEU A 158 -21.84 14.33 -13.26
CA LEU A 158 -21.32 14.39 -14.64
C LEU A 158 -20.00 15.17 -14.76
N LEU A 159 -19.13 15.09 -13.77
CA LEU A 159 -17.89 15.84 -13.69
C LEU A 159 -16.77 15.20 -14.51
N ARG A 160 -15.91 16.04 -15.09
CA ARG A 160 -14.75 15.59 -15.86
C ARG A 160 -13.66 14.99 -14.96
N ASP A 161 -12.97 13.95 -15.46
CA ASP A 161 -11.78 13.36 -14.88
C ASP A 161 -10.52 13.51 -15.76
N CYS A 162 -10.70 13.97 -17.00
CA CYS A 162 -9.61 14.19 -17.94
C CYS A 162 -8.67 15.32 -17.50
N SER A 163 -7.38 15.21 -17.85
CA SER A 163 -6.39 16.26 -17.59
C SER A 163 -6.70 17.55 -18.39
N ASP A 164 -6.21 18.69 -17.91
CA ASP A 164 -6.41 19.98 -18.59
C ASP A 164 -5.88 19.93 -20.03
N SER A 165 -4.72 19.33 -20.25
CA SER A 165 -4.17 19.12 -21.59
C SER A 165 -5.07 18.28 -22.51
N GLN A 166 -5.79 17.29 -21.97
CA GLN A 166 -6.77 16.53 -22.75
C GLN A 166 -8.06 17.31 -22.98
N PHE A 167 -8.43 18.15 -22.03
CA PHE A 167 -9.59 19.03 -22.13
C PHE A 167 -9.41 20.06 -23.26
N ASP A 168 -8.30 20.78 -23.23
CA ASP A 168 -8.01 21.88 -24.18
C ASP A 168 -7.84 21.43 -25.62
N THR A 169 -7.49 20.15 -25.83
CA THR A 169 -7.25 19.61 -27.20
C THR A 169 -8.44 18.84 -27.77
N ARG A 170 -9.59 18.81 -27.09
CA ARG A 170 -10.77 18.07 -27.55
C ARG A 170 -11.58 18.88 -28.56
N THR A 171 -11.91 18.24 -29.68
CA THR A 171 -12.80 18.79 -30.71
C THR A 171 -14.14 18.05 -30.80
N ARG A 172 -14.28 16.91 -30.09
CA ARG A 172 -15.50 16.11 -30.05
C ARG A 172 -15.67 15.46 -28.64
N PRO A 173 -16.92 15.15 -28.23
CA PRO A 173 -17.17 14.48 -26.94
C PRO A 173 -16.46 13.12 -26.86
N CYS A 174 -15.92 12.81 -25.69
CA CYS A 174 -15.26 11.53 -25.44
C CYS A 174 -16.25 10.46 -24.95
N LEU A 175 -15.76 9.23 -24.77
CA LEU A 175 -16.55 8.10 -24.29
C LEU A 175 -17.28 8.40 -22.96
N GLN A 176 -16.68 9.20 -22.05
CA GLN A 176 -17.32 9.53 -20.77
C GLN A 176 -18.65 10.27 -20.96
N TYR A 177 -18.77 11.12 -21.99
CA TYR A 177 -20.04 11.74 -22.34
C TYR A 177 -21.05 10.71 -22.85
N GLN A 178 -20.62 9.84 -23.77
CA GLN A 178 -21.49 8.81 -24.36
C GLN A 178 -22.06 7.85 -23.33
N ILE A 179 -21.27 7.50 -22.29
CA ILE A 179 -21.70 6.64 -21.19
C ILE A 179 -22.31 7.43 -20.01
N LYS A 180 -22.68 8.69 -20.20
CA LYS A 180 -23.33 9.58 -19.24
C LYS A 180 -22.57 9.71 -17.91
N ARG A 181 -21.26 9.94 -18.00
CA ARG A 181 -20.38 10.20 -16.83
C ARG A 181 -19.73 11.57 -16.84
N CYS A 182 -19.88 12.32 -17.93
CA CYS A 182 -19.37 13.68 -18.08
C CYS A 182 -20.36 14.48 -18.94
N CYS A 183 -20.54 15.76 -18.64
CA CYS A 183 -21.41 16.67 -19.40
C CYS A 183 -20.71 17.30 -20.62
N ALA A 184 -19.48 16.86 -20.97
CA ALA A 184 -18.66 17.33 -22.10
C ALA A 184 -18.42 18.86 -22.12
N PRO A 185 -17.92 19.46 -21.05
CA PRO A 185 -17.62 20.91 -21.03
C PRO A 185 -16.48 21.28 -22.00
N CYS A 186 -15.63 20.33 -22.38
CA CYS A 186 -14.53 20.52 -23.31
C CYS A 186 -14.95 20.86 -24.76
N VAL A 187 -16.21 20.64 -25.11
CA VAL A 187 -16.79 20.96 -26.43
C VAL A 187 -17.97 21.91 -26.33
N GLY A 188 -18.10 22.62 -25.20
CA GLY A 188 -19.10 23.67 -25.02
C GLY A 188 -20.55 23.21 -24.80
N TYR A 189 -20.77 21.93 -24.42
CA TYR A 189 -22.12 21.41 -24.17
C TYR A 189 -22.72 21.89 -22.83
N VAL A 190 -21.93 22.50 -21.97
CA VAL A 190 -22.35 23.11 -20.72
C VAL A 190 -21.53 24.38 -20.48
N THR A 191 -22.17 25.42 -19.92
CA THR A 191 -21.50 26.66 -19.55
C THR A 191 -20.61 26.49 -18.32
N ALA A 192 -19.70 27.44 -18.08
CA ALA A 192 -18.86 27.41 -16.87
C ALA A 192 -19.69 27.57 -15.60
N GLU A 193 -20.75 28.39 -15.65
CA GLU A 193 -21.69 28.66 -14.57
C GLU A 193 -22.47 27.40 -14.18
N ASP A 194 -23.04 26.70 -15.17
CA ASP A 194 -23.80 25.46 -14.94
C ASP A 194 -22.87 24.34 -14.44
N TYR A 195 -21.66 24.24 -14.99
CA TYR A 195 -20.68 23.27 -14.52
C TYR A 195 -20.25 23.55 -13.07
N ALA A 196 -20.11 24.82 -12.69
CA ALA A 196 -19.80 25.21 -11.31
C ALA A 196 -20.91 24.82 -10.32
N VAL A 197 -22.19 24.76 -10.75
CA VAL A 197 -23.28 24.22 -9.92
C VAL A 197 -23.07 22.74 -9.65
N LEU A 198 -22.75 21.95 -10.69
CA LEU A 198 -22.48 20.52 -10.55
C LEU A 198 -21.30 20.24 -9.61
N VAL A 199 -20.25 21.07 -9.71
CA VAL A 199 -19.08 20.97 -8.80
C VAL A 199 -19.46 21.26 -7.36
N ARG A 200 -20.23 22.34 -7.10
CA ARG A 200 -20.71 22.68 -5.76
C ARG A 200 -21.56 21.57 -5.15
N ASP A 201 -22.44 20.96 -5.94
CA ASP A 201 -23.26 19.83 -5.48
C ASP A 201 -22.42 18.61 -5.14
N ALA A 202 -21.39 18.32 -5.93
CA ALA A 202 -20.45 17.24 -5.65
C ALA A 202 -19.64 17.52 -4.35
N GLU A 203 -19.21 18.75 -4.13
CA GLU A 203 -18.53 19.17 -2.90
C GLU A 203 -19.47 19.09 -1.68
N ARG A 204 -20.75 19.50 -1.83
CA ARG A 204 -21.77 19.34 -0.79
C ARG A 204 -22.05 17.86 -0.47
N PHE A 205 -22.10 17.01 -1.50
CA PHE A 205 -22.23 15.55 -1.34
C PHE A 205 -21.06 14.97 -0.54
N LEU A 206 -19.82 15.31 -0.92
CA LEU A 206 -18.61 14.90 -0.21
C LEU A 206 -18.56 15.47 1.22
N GLY A 207 -19.18 16.65 1.45
CA GLY A 207 -19.35 17.24 2.77
C GLY A 207 -20.50 16.66 3.61
N GLY A 208 -21.21 15.61 3.10
CA GLY A 208 -22.25 14.88 3.84
C GLY A 208 -23.67 15.46 3.72
N LYS A 209 -23.89 16.42 2.83
CA LYS A 209 -25.22 17.03 2.62
C LYS A 209 -26.06 16.30 1.56
N SER A 210 -25.89 14.97 1.46
CA SER A 210 -26.53 14.16 0.42
C SER A 210 -28.07 14.19 0.47
N THR A 211 -28.65 14.14 1.67
CA THR A 211 -30.11 14.20 1.86
C THR A 211 -30.71 15.54 1.40
N HIS A 212 -29.99 16.65 1.66
CA HIS A 212 -30.42 17.96 1.24
C HIS A 212 -30.39 18.11 -0.28
N ILE A 213 -29.34 17.63 -0.92
CA ILE A 213 -29.22 17.60 -2.39
C ILE A 213 -30.34 16.75 -3.01
N GLN A 214 -30.65 15.59 -2.43
CA GLN A 214 -31.77 14.76 -2.92
C GLN A 214 -33.10 15.48 -2.83
N ALA A 215 -33.36 16.23 -1.75
CA ALA A 215 -34.58 17.03 -1.60
C ALA A 215 -34.66 18.15 -2.65
N GLU A 216 -33.56 18.86 -2.89
CA GLU A 216 -33.49 19.91 -3.94
C GLU A 216 -33.71 19.29 -5.34
N LEU A 217 -33.06 18.18 -5.68
CA LEU A 217 -33.25 17.48 -6.95
C LEU A 217 -34.68 16.96 -7.12
N ALA A 218 -35.34 16.52 -6.02
CA ALA A 218 -36.74 16.09 -6.06
C ALA A 218 -37.67 17.25 -6.37
N GLN A 219 -37.42 18.44 -5.79
CA GLN A 219 -38.19 19.65 -6.11
C GLN A 219 -37.96 20.09 -7.56
N GLU A 220 -36.72 20.04 -8.08
CA GLU A 220 -36.44 20.35 -9.47
C GLU A 220 -37.10 19.34 -10.42
N MET A 221 -37.08 18.06 -10.09
CA MET A 221 -37.77 17.03 -10.85
C MET A 221 -39.25 17.29 -10.96
N GLN A 222 -39.89 17.68 -9.83
CA GLN A 222 -41.31 18.04 -9.80
C GLN A 222 -41.61 19.24 -10.69
N ARG A 223 -40.82 20.31 -10.60
CA ARG A 223 -40.96 21.51 -11.44
C ARG A 223 -40.80 21.19 -12.93
N ALA A 224 -39.77 20.39 -13.29
CA ALA A 224 -39.57 19.95 -14.66
C ALA A 224 -40.72 19.10 -15.20
N SER A 225 -41.34 18.28 -14.34
CA SER A 225 -42.53 17.49 -14.69
C SER A 225 -43.76 18.38 -14.90
N GLU A 226 -43.97 19.39 -14.06
CA GLU A 226 -45.04 20.36 -14.19
C GLU A 226 -44.88 21.23 -15.45
N ALA A 227 -43.64 21.55 -15.83
CA ALA A 227 -43.29 22.26 -17.06
C ALA A 227 -43.34 21.36 -18.31
N MET A 228 -43.73 20.08 -18.19
CA MET A 228 -43.72 19.05 -19.25
C MET A 228 -42.32 18.76 -19.85
N GLU A 229 -41.25 19.11 -19.13
CA GLU A 229 -39.85 18.79 -19.50
C GLU A 229 -39.51 17.34 -19.08
N PHE A 230 -40.19 16.36 -19.66
CA PHE A 230 -40.15 14.97 -19.21
C PHE A 230 -38.76 14.32 -19.27
N GLU A 231 -37.96 14.65 -20.26
CA GLU A 231 -36.57 14.13 -20.36
C GLU A 231 -35.70 14.64 -19.20
N ARG A 232 -35.84 15.93 -18.84
CA ARG A 232 -35.16 16.53 -17.71
C ARG A 232 -35.64 15.92 -16.39
N ALA A 233 -36.95 15.76 -16.21
CA ALA A 233 -37.52 15.12 -15.03
C ALA A 233 -37.02 13.66 -14.89
N ALA A 234 -36.95 12.89 -15.99
CA ALA A 234 -36.43 11.54 -15.98
C ALA A 234 -34.93 11.49 -15.61
N ALA A 235 -34.12 12.40 -16.14
CA ALA A 235 -32.68 12.50 -15.78
C ALA A 235 -32.48 12.80 -14.28
N LEU A 236 -33.29 13.72 -13.71
CA LEU A 236 -33.26 14.05 -12.28
C LEU A 236 -33.71 12.85 -11.41
N ARG A 237 -34.77 12.15 -11.80
CA ARG A 237 -35.25 10.92 -11.14
C ARG A 237 -34.16 9.86 -11.10
N ASP A 238 -33.50 9.61 -12.23
CA ASP A 238 -32.47 8.58 -12.34
C ASP A 238 -31.24 8.94 -11.49
N ARG A 239 -30.91 10.24 -11.38
CA ARG A 239 -29.86 10.77 -10.51
C ARG A 239 -30.20 10.54 -9.02
N ILE A 240 -31.43 10.86 -8.58
CA ILE A 240 -31.91 10.60 -7.23
C ILE A 240 -31.87 9.11 -6.90
N LYS A 241 -32.38 8.27 -7.80
CA LYS A 241 -32.38 6.81 -7.63
C LYS A 241 -30.96 6.26 -7.46
N ALA A 242 -30.02 6.71 -8.25
CA ALA A 242 -28.62 6.30 -8.16
C ALA A 242 -27.98 6.75 -6.81
N MET A 243 -28.28 7.96 -6.34
CA MET A 243 -27.81 8.43 -5.01
C MET A 243 -28.41 7.59 -3.86
N THR A 244 -29.69 7.26 -3.92
CA THR A 244 -30.39 6.44 -2.90
C THR A 244 -29.80 5.02 -2.84
N GLN A 245 -29.53 4.38 -3.98
CA GLN A 245 -28.93 3.05 -4.02
C GLN A 245 -27.56 2.98 -3.34
N VAL A 246 -26.76 4.05 -3.46
CA VAL A 246 -25.45 4.13 -2.81
C VAL A 246 -25.59 4.27 -1.30
N GLN A 247 -26.54 5.04 -0.82
CA GLN A 247 -26.80 5.20 0.61
C GLN A 247 -27.29 3.90 1.27
N THR A 248 -28.14 3.16 0.57
CA THR A 248 -28.70 1.88 1.08
C THR A 248 -27.64 0.78 1.12
N ALA A 249 -26.68 0.78 0.19
CA ALA A 249 -25.62 -0.23 0.14
C ALA A 249 -24.52 -0.02 1.20
N GLN A 250 -24.48 1.12 1.88
CA GLN A 250 -23.53 1.43 2.95
C GLN A 250 -24.23 1.28 4.32
N GLY A 251 -24.33 0.05 4.80
CA GLY A 251 -25.10 -0.32 6.00
C GLY A 251 -24.67 0.30 7.34
N ILE A 252 -23.72 1.24 7.39
CA ILE A 252 -23.26 1.91 8.62
C ILE A 252 -22.93 3.37 8.29
N ASN A 253 -23.95 4.18 8.06
CA ASN A 253 -23.79 5.63 7.97
C ASN A 253 -24.39 6.26 9.23
N PRO A 254 -23.57 6.87 10.10
CA PRO A 254 -24.06 7.52 11.30
C PRO A 254 -24.87 8.78 10.97
N GLN A 255 -25.91 9.05 11.75
CA GLN A 255 -26.70 10.26 11.60
C GLN A 255 -26.17 11.42 12.43
N SER A 256 -25.61 11.13 13.61
CA SER A 256 -25.16 12.12 14.60
C SER A 256 -23.64 12.36 14.60
N VAL A 257 -22.86 11.67 13.76
CA VAL A 257 -21.39 11.76 13.73
C VAL A 257 -20.91 12.26 12.37
N PRO A 258 -20.78 13.59 12.18
CA PRO A 258 -20.42 14.15 10.89
C PRO A 258 -18.97 13.89 10.50
N GLU A 259 -18.05 13.86 11.46
CA GLU A 259 -16.62 13.61 11.23
C GLU A 259 -16.02 12.89 12.44
N ALA A 260 -15.50 11.69 12.23
CA ALA A 260 -14.75 10.95 13.24
C ALA A 260 -13.82 9.91 12.60
N ASP A 261 -12.75 9.56 13.32
CA ASP A 261 -12.06 8.29 13.14
C ASP A 261 -12.45 7.37 14.30
N VAL A 262 -12.91 6.16 13.98
CA VAL A 262 -13.29 5.15 14.97
C VAL A 262 -12.20 4.10 14.98
N ILE A 263 -11.53 3.96 16.12
CA ILE A 263 -10.36 3.10 16.28
C ILE A 263 -10.67 2.02 17.31
N ALA A 264 -10.55 0.76 16.91
CA ALA A 264 -10.78 -0.37 17.81
C ALA A 264 -9.62 -1.36 17.75
N VAL A 265 -9.26 -1.91 18.91
CA VAL A 265 -8.19 -2.89 19.07
C VAL A 265 -8.79 -4.24 19.45
N HIS A 266 -8.24 -5.30 18.89
CA HIS A 266 -8.43 -6.66 19.37
C HIS A 266 -7.08 -7.37 19.44
N MET A 267 -6.85 -8.09 20.56
CA MET A 267 -5.62 -8.83 20.79
C MET A 267 -5.94 -10.29 21.06
N GLU A 268 -5.16 -11.18 20.42
CA GLU A 268 -5.28 -12.63 20.60
C GLU A 268 -3.95 -13.29 20.20
N GLY A 269 -3.51 -14.30 20.96
CA GLY A 269 -2.31 -15.07 20.65
C GLY A 269 -1.04 -14.23 20.51
N GLY A 270 -0.87 -13.17 21.31
CA GLY A 270 0.29 -12.27 21.26
C GLY A 270 0.35 -11.39 20.00
N GLN A 271 -0.73 -11.30 19.24
CA GLN A 271 -0.87 -10.42 18.09
C GLN A 271 -2.01 -9.41 18.31
N ALA A 272 -1.92 -8.26 17.65
CA ALA A 272 -2.93 -7.23 17.72
C ALA A 272 -3.42 -6.87 16.31
N CYS A 273 -4.72 -6.59 16.19
CA CYS A 273 -5.32 -5.92 15.06
C CYS A 273 -5.97 -4.63 15.51
N VAL A 274 -5.63 -3.54 14.86
CA VAL A 274 -6.28 -2.24 15.04
C VAL A 274 -7.09 -1.93 13.80
N GLN A 275 -8.39 -1.73 13.98
CA GLN A 275 -9.32 -1.35 12.91
C GLN A 275 -9.61 0.13 12.99
N VAL A 276 -9.52 0.84 11.88
CA VAL A 276 -9.89 2.25 11.78
C VAL A 276 -11.01 2.43 10.76
N PHE A 277 -12.12 3.05 11.17
CA PHE A 277 -13.19 3.51 10.28
C PHE A 277 -13.07 5.01 10.10
N PHE A 278 -13.21 5.46 8.87
CA PHE A 278 -13.16 6.89 8.51
C PHE A 278 -14.57 7.41 8.25
N ILE A 279 -15.11 8.17 9.21
CA ILE A 279 -16.42 8.81 9.08
C ILE A 279 -16.20 10.25 8.61
N ARG A 280 -16.76 10.61 7.48
CA ARG A 280 -16.71 11.96 6.92
C ARG A 280 -18.08 12.29 6.31
N GLY A 281 -18.64 13.45 6.68
CA GLY A 281 -19.95 13.87 6.20
C GLY A 281 -21.06 12.87 6.50
N ASN A 282 -21.09 12.32 7.72
CA ASN A 282 -22.04 11.27 8.14
C ASN A 282 -21.98 9.98 7.28
N GLN A 283 -20.91 9.78 6.55
CA GLN A 283 -20.70 8.59 5.70
C GLN A 283 -19.43 7.84 6.11
N ASN A 284 -19.50 6.52 6.07
CA ASN A 284 -18.32 5.68 6.24
C ASN A 284 -17.53 5.61 4.92
N TRP A 285 -16.38 6.29 4.86
CA TRP A 285 -15.48 6.31 3.69
C TRP A 285 -14.55 5.09 3.62
N GLY A 286 -14.88 4.07 4.36
CA GLY A 286 -14.17 2.81 4.40
C GLY A 286 -13.43 2.58 5.71
N ASN A 287 -12.89 1.38 5.81
CA ASN A 287 -12.14 0.93 6.97
C ASN A 287 -10.79 0.35 6.56
N ARG A 288 -9.87 0.32 7.51
CA ARG A 288 -8.55 -0.27 7.32
C ARG A 288 -8.08 -0.96 8.59
N ASP A 289 -7.51 -2.13 8.39
CA ASP A 289 -6.88 -2.93 9.43
C ASP A 289 -5.37 -2.69 9.47
N TYR A 290 -4.82 -2.66 10.67
CA TYR A 290 -3.41 -2.53 10.98
C TYR A 290 -3.00 -3.63 11.93
N TYR A 291 -1.79 -4.12 11.77
CA TYR A 291 -1.22 -5.17 12.59
C TYR A 291 0.10 -4.67 13.19
N PRO A 292 0.05 -3.90 14.29
CA PRO A 292 1.25 -3.42 14.95
C PRO A 292 2.08 -4.60 15.46
N ARG A 293 3.41 -4.40 15.48
CA ARG A 293 4.29 -5.35 16.14
C ARG A 293 4.17 -5.13 17.64
N VAL A 294 3.74 -6.14 18.36
CA VAL A 294 3.65 -6.15 19.81
C VAL A 294 4.66 -7.17 20.36
N GLY A 295 5.40 -6.79 21.41
CA GLY A 295 6.18 -7.74 22.21
C GLY A 295 5.23 -8.49 23.14
N GLY A 296 5.64 -9.63 23.72
CA GLY A 296 4.83 -10.31 24.75
C GLY A 296 4.43 -9.36 25.89
N ASP A 297 3.35 -9.66 26.61
CA ASP A 297 2.85 -8.93 27.77
C ASP A 297 2.59 -7.42 27.56
N VAL A 298 2.07 -7.04 26.38
CA VAL A 298 1.61 -5.69 26.09
C VAL A 298 0.11 -5.61 26.32
N SER A 299 -0.36 -4.59 27.05
CA SER A 299 -1.78 -4.36 27.29
C SER A 299 -2.48 -3.74 26.06
N VAL A 300 -3.81 -3.89 25.98
CA VAL A 300 -4.64 -3.24 24.95
C VAL A 300 -4.48 -1.72 25.02
N THR A 301 -4.42 -1.16 26.23
CA THR A 301 -4.20 0.28 26.49
C THR A 301 -2.88 0.77 25.89
N GLU A 302 -1.78 0.03 26.10
CA GLU A 302 -0.47 0.37 25.52
C GLU A 302 -0.50 0.33 23.98
N VAL A 303 -1.17 -0.69 23.40
CA VAL A 303 -1.32 -0.78 21.94
C VAL A 303 -2.13 0.39 21.40
N MET A 304 -3.25 0.74 22.04
CA MET A 304 -4.10 1.86 21.63
C MET A 304 -3.36 3.18 21.72
N GLN A 305 -2.69 3.46 22.83
CA GLN A 305 -1.87 4.66 23.06
C GLN A 305 -0.81 4.81 21.97
N ALA A 306 -0.01 3.77 21.76
CA ALA A 306 1.06 3.76 20.77
C ALA A 306 0.52 3.91 19.34
N PHE A 307 -0.61 3.25 19.05
CA PHE A 307 -1.24 3.35 17.74
C PHE A 307 -1.71 4.78 17.45
N VAL A 308 -2.47 5.39 18.35
CA VAL A 308 -3.02 6.76 18.16
C VAL A 308 -1.88 7.75 17.94
N GLY A 309 -0.83 7.71 18.78
CA GLY A 309 0.32 8.60 18.65
C GLY A 309 1.06 8.44 17.31
N GLN A 310 1.38 7.21 16.92
CA GLN A 310 2.09 6.92 15.67
C GLN A 310 1.20 7.16 14.44
N PHE A 311 -0.10 6.85 14.54
CA PHE A 311 -1.05 7.02 13.44
C PHE A 311 -1.20 8.49 13.03
N TYR A 312 -1.28 9.39 14.00
CA TYR A 312 -1.43 10.82 13.75
C TYR A 312 -0.09 11.58 13.69
N SER A 313 1.07 10.92 13.78
CA SER A 313 2.37 11.59 13.61
C SER A 313 2.48 12.33 12.27
N ASP A 314 2.02 11.71 11.18
CA ASP A 314 2.09 12.27 9.81
C ASP A 314 0.72 12.59 9.21
N ARG A 315 -0.36 12.53 10.01
CA ARG A 315 -1.74 12.69 9.54
C ARG A 315 -2.45 13.78 10.31
N GLU A 316 -3.34 14.46 9.63
CA GLU A 316 -4.24 15.41 10.29
C GLU A 316 -5.35 14.61 11.01
N PRO A 317 -5.53 14.81 12.31
CA PRO A 317 -6.63 14.17 13.04
C PRO A 317 -7.97 14.81 12.66
N PRO A 318 -9.10 14.05 12.74
CA PRO A 318 -10.43 14.62 12.69
C PRO A 318 -10.75 15.37 14.00
N ARG A 319 -11.90 16.06 14.04
CA ARG A 319 -12.36 16.70 15.29
C ARG A 319 -12.70 15.71 16.40
N MET A 320 -13.06 14.49 16.04
CA MET A 320 -13.47 13.45 16.98
C MET A 320 -12.73 12.14 16.69
N ILE A 321 -12.22 11.52 17.74
CA ILE A 321 -11.60 10.19 17.69
C ILE A 321 -12.36 9.34 18.72
N LEU A 322 -12.98 8.25 18.25
CA LEU A 322 -13.71 7.31 19.08
C LEU A 322 -12.86 6.05 19.25
N LEU A 323 -12.60 5.65 20.49
CA LEU A 323 -11.76 4.52 20.81
C LEU A 323 -12.57 3.38 21.43
N SER A 324 -12.16 2.13 21.20
CA SER A 324 -12.71 0.95 21.89
C SER A 324 -12.21 0.83 23.33
N ASP A 325 -11.02 1.32 23.60
CA ASP A 325 -10.33 1.16 24.87
C ASP A 325 -9.69 2.48 25.29
N ALA A 326 -9.54 2.69 26.60
CA ALA A 326 -8.92 3.88 27.13
C ALA A 326 -7.43 3.94 26.79
N ILE A 327 -6.88 5.14 26.72
CA ILE A 327 -5.44 5.43 26.67
C ILE A 327 -4.99 6.02 28.01
N GLU A 328 -3.68 5.99 28.29
CA GLU A 328 -3.17 6.43 29.61
C GLU A 328 -3.38 7.92 29.86
N ASP A 329 -3.05 8.76 28.87
CA ASP A 329 -3.09 10.23 28.99
C ASP A 329 -3.97 10.85 27.88
N PRO A 330 -5.31 10.74 27.97
CA PRO A 330 -6.20 11.25 26.92
C PRO A 330 -6.11 12.78 26.77
N ASP A 331 -6.03 13.53 27.86
CA ASP A 331 -5.96 15.00 27.82
C ASP A 331 -4.69 15.50 27.13
N LEU A 332 -3.54 14.87 27.42
CA LEU A 332 -2.27 15.19 26.78
C LEU A 332 -2.30 14.87 25.27
N MET A 333 -2.92 13.76 24.90
CA MET A 333 -3.07 13.39 23.49
C MET A 333 -4.02 14.36 22.76
N GLU A 334 -5.12 14.77 23.39
CA GLU A 334 -6.03 15.79 22.85
C GLU A 334 -5.31 17.13 22.64
N GLU A 335 -4.51 17.57 23.61
CA GLU A 335 -3.71 18.79 23.52
C GLU A 335 -2.72 18.72 22.35
N ALA A 336 -1.95 17.64 22.24
CA ALA A 336 -0.97 17.44 21.19
C ALA A 336 -1.61 17.43 19.78
N LEU A 337 -2.74 16.73 19.63
CA LEU A 337 -3.45 16.64 18.36
C LEU A 337 -4.19 17.94 18.02
N SER A 338 -4.71 18.66 19.02
CA SER A 338 -5.36 19.96 18.83
C SER A 338 -4.36 21.02 18.40
N GLY A 339 -3.15 21.03 18.99
CA GLY A 339 -2.06 21.91 18.59
C GLY A 339 -1.63 21.67 17.14
N LYS A 340 -1.55 20.41 16.73
CA LYS A 340 -1.23 20.01 15.34
C LYS A 340 -2.30 20.45 14.34
N LEU A 341 -3.58 20.34 14.71
CA LEU A 341 -4.71 20.66 13.83
C LEU A 341 -5.04 22.15 13.80
N GLY A 342 -4.60 22.91 14.81
CA GLY A 342 -5.00 24.32 15.02
C GLY A 342 -6.46 24.48 15.47
N ARG A 343 -7.13 23.39 15.91
CA ARG A 343 -8.50 23.35 16.41
C ARG A 343 -8.69 22.19 17.38
N ARG A 344 -9.72 22.27 18.23
CA ARG A 344 -9.98 21.25 19.25
C ARG A 344 -10.22 19.86 18.61
N VAL A 345 -9.49 18.87 19.08
CA VAL A 345 -9.70 17.44 18.84
C VAL A 345 -10.22 16.82 20.13
N GLN A 346 -11.22 15.96 20.03
CA GLN A 346 -11.79 15.25 21.17
C GLN A 346 -11.56 13.75 21.01
N ILE A 347 -11.03 13.12 22.06
CA ILE A 347 -10.86 11.66 22.16
C ILE A 347 -11.87 11.13 23.18
N SER A 348 -12.58 10.07 22.86
CA SER A 348 -13.53 9.48 23.79
C SER A 348 -13.73 7.99 23.59
N VAL A 349 -14.02 7.29 24.70
CA VAL A 349 -14.48 5.90 24.71
C VAL A 349 -15.99 5.94 24.97
N PRO A 350 -16.83 5.78 23.93
CA PRO A 350 -18.28 5.94 24.06
C PRO A 350 -18.89 4.78 24.85
N GLN A 351 -19.87 5.10 25.72
CA GLN A 351 -20.54 4.12 26.58
C GLN A 351 -21.97 3.81 26.12
N ARG A 352 -22.54 4.60 25.20
CA ARG A 352 -23.93 4.45 24.75
C ARG A 352 -24.19 5.09 23.38
N GLY A 353 -25.29 4.68 22.76
CA GLY A 353 -25.82 5.25 21.52
C GLY A 353 -24.98 4.97 20.28
N GLU A 354 -25.25 5.68 19.21
CA GLU A 354 -24.67 5.46 17.87
C GLU A 354 -23.13 5.41 17.85
N LYS A 355 -22.48 6.21 18.69
CA LYS A 355 -21.01 6.21 18.81
C LYS A 355 -20.48 4.86 19.33
N LEU A 356 -21.18 4.26 20.31
CA LEU A 356 -20.84 2.93 20.82
C LEU A 356 -21.04 1.86 19.73
N ASP A 357 -22.13 1.97 18.95
CA ASP A 357 -22.41 1.00 17.87
C ASP A 357 -21.33 1.04 16.79
N LEU A 358 -20.81 2.23 16.46
CA LEU A 358 -19.69 2.39 15.53
C LEU A 358 -18.42 1.72 16.06
N VAL A 359 -18.10 1.92 17.34
CA VAL A 359 -16.93 1.30 17.99
C VAL A 359 -17.10 -0.20 18.07
N ALA A 360 -18.27 -0.71 18.46
CA ALA A 360 -18.56 -2.13 18.49
C ALA A 360 -18.46 -2.77 17.10
N GLY A 361 -18.87 -2.07 16.04
CA GLY A 361 -18.68 -2.47 14.66
C GLY A 361 -17.20 -2.59 14.28
N ALA A 362 -16.39 -1.60 14.64
CA ALA A 362 -14.95 -1.62 14.40
C ALA A 362 -14.26 -2.74 15.19
N GLN A 363 -14.70 -3.01 16.42
CA GLN A 363 -14.14 -4.06 17.27
C GLN A 363 -14.45 -5.48 16.73
N ARG A 364 -15.69 -5.70 16.24
CA ARG A 364 -16.02 -6.96 15.52
C ARG A 364 -15.10 -7.16 14.32
N ASN A 365 -14.91 -6.12 13.50
CA ASN A 365 -14.04 -6.21 12.33
C ASN A 365 -12.57 -6.48 12.72
N ALA A 366 -12.06 -5.85 13.80
CA ALA A 366 -10.72 -6.11 14.30
C ALA A 366 -10.55 -7.59 14.70
N ARG A 367 -11.53 -8.14 15.42
CA ARG A 367 -11.55 -9.56 15.83
C ARG A 367 -11.56 -10.50 14.62
N GLU A 368 -12.47 -10.28 13.69
CA GLU A 368 -12.59 -11.11 12.48
C GLU A 368 -11.34 -11.05 11.60
N SER A 369 -10.76 -9.86 11.44
CA SER A 369 -9.52 -9.68 10.68
C SER A 369 -8.34 -10.37 11.34
N LEU A 370 -8.23 -10.32 12.68
CA LEU A 370 -7.17 -11.02 13.41
C LEU A 370 -7.36 -12.53 13.34
N ALA A 371 -8.57 -13.03 13.57
CA ALA A 371 -8.87 -14.46 13.48
C ALA A 371 -8.55 -15.03 12.09
N ARG A 372 -8.93 -14.32 11.01
CA ARG A 372 -8.59 -14.70 9.63
C ARG A 372 -7.07 -14.76 9.44
N ARG A 373 -6.33 -13.73 9.90
CA ARG A 373 -4.87 -13.67 9.78
C ARG A 373 -4.17 -14.80 10.56
N LEU A 374 -4.64 -15.10 11.77
CA LEU A 374 -4.12 -16.21 12.57
C LEU A 374 -4.35 -17.56 11.89
N SER A 375 -5.55 -17.78 11.34
CA SER A 375 -5.89 -18.98 10.57
C SER A 375 -5.04 -19.11 9.30
N GLU A 376 -4.87 -18.02 8.53
CA GLU A 376 -4.00 -18.00 7.35
C GLU A 376 -2.55 -18.34 7.71
N LYS A 377 -2.03 -17.78 8.82
CA LYS A 377 -0.67 -18.05 9.30
C LYS A 377 -0.50 -19.48 9.78
N ALA A 378 -1.48 -20.05 10.49
CA ALA A 378 -1.47 -21.44 10.92
C ALA A 378 -1.49 -22.40 9.71
N SER A 379 -2.34 -22.11 8.71
CA SER A 379 -2.39 -22.87 7.45
C SER A 379 -1.07 -22.78 6.67
N GLN A 380 -0.48 -21.58 6.59
CA GLN A 380 0.81 -21.38 5.94
C GLN A 380 1.93 -22.15 6.65
N MET A 381 1.97 -22.13 7.97
CA MET A 381 2.95 -22.89 8.75
C MET A 381 2.79 -24.42 8.56
N LYS A 382 1.55 -24.91 8.46
CA LYS A 382 1.29 -26.32 8.15
C LYS A 382 1.84 -26.71 6.78
N LEU A 383 1.67 -25.84 5.77
CA LEU A 383 2.24 -26.06 4.43
C LEU A 383 3.77 -26.05 4.43
N LEU A 384 4.40 -25.13 5.17
CA LEU A 384 5.86 -25.05 5.29
C LEU A 384 6.45 -26.29 6.02
N LYS A 385 5.77 -26.79 7.05
CA LYS A 385 6.15 -28.05 7.72
C LYS A 385 6.02 -29.22 6.75
N GLY A 386 4.90 -29.37 6.07
CA GLY A 386 4.71 -30.41 5.05
C GLY A 386 5.74 -30.34 3.92
N LEU A 387 6.14 -29.11 3.52
CA LEU A 387 7.22 -28.92 2.55
C LEU A 387 8.57 -29.43 3.10
N ALA A 388 8.90 -29.10 4.34
CA ALA A 388 10.14 -29.58 4.98
C ALA A 388 10.16 -31.11 5.08
N GLU A 389 9.06 -31.73 5.50
CA GLU A 389 8.91 -33.18 5.58
C GLU A 389 9.00 -33.85 4.20
N ALA A 390 8.25 -33.36 3.21
CA ALA A 390 8.21 -33.94 1.86
C ALA A 390 9.57 -33.90 1.17
N PHE A 391 10.35 -32.84 1.37
CA PHE A 391 11.65 -32.66 0.74
C PHE A 391 12.84 -32.97 1.65
N GLU A 392 12.59 -33.48 2.85
CA GLU A 392 13.63 -33.84 3.83
C GLU A 392 14.58 -32.67 4.13
N LEU A 393 14.01 -31.47 4.36
CA LEU A 393 14.78 -30.29 4.74
C LEU A 393 15.19 -30.39 6.22
N PRO A 394 16.37 -29.86 6.60
CA PRO A 394 16.84 -29.93 7.99
C PRO A 394 15.93 -29.16 8.94
N ASP A 395 15.32 -28.08 8.47
CA ASP A 395 14.42 -27.22 9.24
C ASP A 395 13.25 -26.73 8.39
N VAL A 396 12.20 -26.21 9.06
CA VAL A 396 11.07 -25.53 8.39
C VAL A 396 11.57 -24.22 7.78
N PRO A 397 11.52 -24.04 6.44
CA PRO A 397 12.10 -22.88 5.80
C PRO A 397 11.35 -21.59 6.22
N ARG A 398 12.12 -20.63 6.72
CA ARG A 398 11.62 -19.28 7.06
C ARG A 398 11.57 -18.38 5.85
N ARG A 399 12.50 -18.63 4.90
CA ARG A 399 12.61 -17.89 3.65
C ARG A 399 12.79 -18.82 2.47
N ILE A 400 11.84 -18.76 1.54
CA ILE A 400 11.87 -19.47 0.26
C ILE A 400 12.04 -18.42 -0.84
N GLU A 401 13.06 -18.56 -1.68
CA GLU A 401 13.21 -17.78 -2.90
C GLU A 401 12.86 -18.65 -4.11
N VAL A 402 11.96 -18.17 -4.98
CA VAL A 402 11.53 -18.88 -6.19
C VAL A 402 11.99 -18.12 -7.40
N TYR A 403 12.63 -18.81 -8.32
CA TYR A 403 13.24 -18.25 -9.52
C TYR A 403 12.57 -18.76 -10.78
N ASP A 404 12.22 -17.87 -11.66
CA ASP A 404 11.69 -18.13 -12.99
C ASP A 404 12.34 -17.20 -14.01
N ASN A 405 12.71 -17.75 -15.17
CA ASN A 405 13.21 -16.99 -16.29
C ASN A 405 12.16 -16.91 -17.40
N SER A 406 11.97 -15.72 -17.93
CA SER A 406 11.06 -15.52 -19.05
C SER A 406 11.76 -14.74 -20.17
N HIS A 407 11.63 -15.24 -21.39
CA HIS A 407 12.11 -14.59 -22.60
C HIS A 407 11.01 -14.53 -23.66
N ILE A 408 11.10 -13.56 -24.57
CA ILE A 408 10.21 -13.46 -25.74
C ILE A 408 11.08 -13.54 -26.99
N GLN A 409 11.00 -14.66 -27.70
CA GLN A 409 11.66 -14.87 -28.98
C GLN A 409 13.13 -14.37 -29.00
N GLY A 410 13.85 -14.63 -27.89
CA GLY A 410 15.26 -14.28 -27.77
C GLY A 410 15.59 -12.82 -27.41
N ALA A 411 14.60 -11.92 -27.29
CA ALA A 411 14.84 -10.53 -26.93
C ALA A 411 14.30 -10.22 -25.52
N HIS A 412 15.01 -9.35 -24.77
CA HIS A 412 14.60 -8.83 -23.45
C HIS A 412 14.38 -9.90 -22.37
N ALA A 413 15.30 -10.84 -22.22
CA ALA A 413 15.27 -11.84 -21.17
C ALA A 413 15.24 -11.20 -19.77
N VAL A 414 14.37 -11.73 -18.89
CA VAL A 414 14.19 -11.24 -17.52
C VAL A 414 14.12 -12.42 -16.56
N GLY A 415 14.98 -12.43 -15.55
CA GLY A 415 14.85 -13.30 -14.40
C GLY A 415 13.94 -12.67 -13.34
N ALA A 416 13.07 -13.46 -12.77
CA ALA A 416 12.18 -13.07 -11.68
C ALA A 416 12.56 -13.86 -10.41
N MET A 417 12.57 -13.16 -9.29
CA MET A 417 12.70 -13.74 -7.96
C MET A 417 11.51 -13.31 -7.12
N ILE A 418 10.75 -14.24 -6.63
CA ILE A 418 9.75 -14.01 -5.60
C ILE A 418 10.22 -14.57 -4.25
N VAL A 419 9.66 -14.07 -3.19
CA VAL A 419 10.00 -14.49 -1.82
C VAL A 419 8.74 -14.88 -1.08
N ALA A 420 8.79 -16.02 -0.38
CA ALA A 420 7.74 -16.52 0.49
C ALA A 420 8.31 -16.95 1.84
N GLY A 421 7.45 -16.98 2.86
CA GLY A 421 7.82 -17.41 4.21
C GLY A 421 6.59 -17.67 5.09
N ALA A 422 6.76 -17.62 6.39
CA ALA A 422 5.69 -17.88 7.36
C ALA A 422 4.48 -16.92 7.23
N GLU A 423 4.71 -15.71 6.72
CA GLU A 423 3.66 -14.70 6.47
C GLU A 423 3.12 -14.77 5.02
N GLY A 424 3.39 -15.85 4.28
CA GLY A 424 3.00 -16.02 2.89
C GLY A 424 3.94 -15.33 1.92
N LEU A 425 3.41 -14.71 0.86
CA LEU A 425 4.16 -14.05 -0.20
C LEU A 425 4.66 -12.66 0.21
N LEU A 426 5.98 -12.46 0.26
CA LEU A 426 6.64 -11.20 0.67
C LEU A 426 6.89 -10.29 -0.55
N LYS A 427 5.83 -9.70 -1.10
CA LYS A 427 5.87 -8.94 -2.37
C LYS A 427 6.84 -7.75 -2.38
N SER A 428 7.14 -7.14 -1.24
CA SER A 428 8.13 -6.05 -1.11
C SER A 428 9.56 -6.51 -1.38
N GLN A 429 9.82 -7.82 -1.25
CA GLN A 429 11.12 -8.44 -1.44
C GLN A 429 11.31 -9.06 -2.83
N TYR A 430 10.30 -9.00 -3.69
CA TYR A 430 10.41 -9.47 -5.07
C TYR A 430 11.45 -8.67 -5.84
N ARG A 431 12.23 -9.32 -6.70
CA ARG A 431 13.26 -8.69 -7.51
C ARG A 431 13.15 -9.14 -8.96
N LYS A 432 13.56 -8.24 -9.87
CA LYS A 432 13.69 -8.52 -11.30
C LYS A 432 15.11 -8.28 -11.72
N PHE A 433 15.62 -9.16 -12.54
CA PHE A 433 16.96 -9.10 -13.08
C PHE A 433 16.84 -8.96 -14.60
N ASN A 434 17.24 -7.82 -15.15
CA ASN A 434 17.43 -7.70 -16.59
C ASN A 434 18.70 -8.47 -16.94
N ILE A 435 18.60 -9.47 -17.77
CA ILE A 435 19.71 -10.28 -18.25
C ILE A 435 20.44 -9.49 -19.31
N LYS A 436 21.76 -9.35 -19.17
CA LYS A 436 22.61 -8.47 -19.98
C LYS A 436 23.80 -9.20 -20.62
N GLY A 437 23.94 -10.51 -20.41
CA GLY A 437 25.09 -11.26 -20.91
C GLY A 437 25.16 -11.21 -22.43
N ASP A 438 26.17 -10.52 -22.96
CA ASP A 438 26.41 -10.42 -24.40
C ASP A 438 26.79 -11.78 -25.00
N ASP A 439 27.23 -12.75 -24.16
CA ASP A 439 27.59 -14.10 -24.54
C ASP A 439 26.44 -15.13 -24.44
N LEU A 440 25.25 -14.71 -24.02
CA LEU A 440 24.10 -15.61 -23.88
C LEU A 440 23.34 -15.73 -25.20
N THR A 441 23.30 -16.94 -25.74
CA THR A 441 22.49 -17.24 -26.93
C THR A 441 20.99 -17.15 -26.55
N PRO A 442 20.14 -16.67 -27.48
CA PRO A 442 18.69 -16.64 -27.26
C PRO A 442 18.16 -18.05 -26.92
N GLY A 443 17.56 -18.23 -25.72
CA GLY A 443 17.07 -19.51 -25.24
C GLY A 443 18.04 -20.30 -24.34
N ASP A 444 19.19 -19.73 -23.95
CA ASP A 444 20.06 -20.31 -22.92
C ASP A 444 19.52 -20.07 -21.51
N ASP A 445 18.50 -20.85 -21.12
CA ASP A 445 17.87 -20.77 -19.80
C ASP A 445 18.86 -21.09 -18.67
N PHE A 446 19.91 -21.88 -18.94
CA PHE A 446 20.95 -22.22 -17.95
C PHE A 446 21.85 -21.01 -17.66
N GLY A 447 22.37 -20.37 -18.70
CA GLY A 447 23.20 -19.17 -18.58
C GLY A 447 22.41 -18.01 -17.92
N MET A 448 21.15 -17.84 -18.30
CA MET A 448 20.27 -16.83 -17.69
C MET A 448 20.10 -17.08 -16.19
N MET A 449 19.86 -18.32 -15.75
CA MET A 449 19.70 -18.66 -14.34
C MET A 449 21.01 -18.47 -13.57
N LYS A 450 22.14 -18.83 -14.16
CA LYS A 450 23.49 -18.59 -13.60
C LYS A 450 23.72 -17.08 -13.36
N GLU A 451 23.40 -16.23 -14.33
CA GLU A 451 23.55 -14.76 -14.18
C GLU A 451 22.68 -14.20 -13.04
N VAL A 452 21.40 -14.60 -12.97
CA VAL A 452 20.45 -14.12 -11.96
C VAL A 452 20.92 -14.47 -10.55
N LEU A 453 21.24 -15.74 -10.32
CA LEU A 453 21.66 -16.23 -9.00
C LEU A 453 23.05 -15.73 -8.62
N GLY A 454 24.00 -15.68 -9.57
CA GLY A 454 25.31 -15.11 -9.35
C GLY A 454 25.22 -13.65 -8.88
N ARG A 455 24.40 -12.82 -9.53
CA ARG A 455 24.16 -11.42 -9.12
C ARG A 455 23.48 -11.33 -7.74
N ARG A 456 22.53 -12.23 -7.45
CA ARG A 456 21.85 -12.27 -6.16
C ARG A 456 22.81 -12.61 -5.02
N PHE A 457 23.57 -13.71 -5.14
CA PHE A 457 24.47 -14.17 -4.08
C PHE A 457 25.71 -13.29 -3.94
N LYS A 458 26.27 -12.78 -5.03
CA LYS A 458 27.36 -11.78 -4.98
C LYS A 458 26.95 -10.55 -4.16
N ARG A 459 25.71 -10.10 -4.33
CA ARG A 459 25.18 -8.99 -3.55
C ARG A 459 24.98 -9.36 -2.09
N LEU A 460 24.40 -10.53 -1.78
CA LEU A 460 24.20 -11.01 -0.41
C LEU A 460 25.52 -11.14 0.35
N LEU A 461 26.53 -11.76 -0.25
CA LEU A 461 27.85 -11.89 0.36
C LEU A 461 28.53 -10.56 0.63
N LYS A 462 28.26 -9.55 -0.21
CA LYS A 462 28.75 -8.18 0.02
C LYS A 462 28.02 -7.48 1.16
N GLU A 463 26.69 -7.64 1.27
CA GLU A 463 25.84 -6.99 2.26
C GLU A 463 25.89 -7.68 3.63
N ASP A 464 26.09 -9.00 3.66
CA ASP A 464 26.11 -9.84 4.86
C ASP A 464 27.10 -11.01 4.70
N PRO A 465 28.42 -10.76 4.86
CA PRO A 465 29.46 -11.78 4.75
C PRO A 465 29.32 -12.90 5.80
N GLU A 466 28.86 -12.55 7.00
CA GLU A 466 28.68 -13.46 8.15
C GLU A 466 27.42 -14.33 8.04
N ARG A 467 26.55 -14.07 7.06
CA ARG A 467 25.30 -14.80 6.80
C ARG A 467 24.34 -14.86 8.00
N THR A 468 24.26 -13.76 8.75
CA THR A 468 23.46 -13.65 9.97
C THR A 468 22.07 -13.06 9.75
N SER A 469 21.84 -12.42 8.60
CA SER A 469 20.58 -11.72 8.32
C SER A 469 19.48 -12.66 7.79
N GLU A 470 18.23 -12.26 8.03
CA GLU A 470 17.04 -12.92 7.47
C GLU A 470 16.93 -12.79 5.92
N ALA A 471 17.91 -12.19 5.25
CA ALA A 471 17.94 -12.03 3.81
C ALA A 471 18.43 -13.31 3.08
N TRP A 472 19.04 -14.25 3.80
CA TRP A 472 19.49 -15.53 3.27
C TRP A 472 18.31 -16.50 3.12
N PRO A 473 18.18 -17.18 1.96
CA PRO A 473 17.15 -18.19 1.79
C PRO A 473 17.52 -19.50 2.49
N ASP A 474 16.53 -20.16 3.08
CA ASP A 474 16.65 -21.53 3.57
C ASP A 474 16.37 -22.55 2.44
N LEU A 475 15.60 -22.13 1.42
CA LEU A 475 15.23 -22.97 0.28
C LEU A 475 15.17 -22.13 -1.01
N LEU A 476 15.75 -22.69 -2.08
CA LEU A 476 15.59 -22.21 -3.45
C LEU A 476 14.66 -23.14 -4.22
N LEU A 477 13.63 -22.58 -4.85
CA LEU A 477 12.81 -23.26 -5.86
C LEU A 477 13.17 -22.70 -7.23
N ILE A 478 13.58 -23.57 -8.13
CA ILE A 478 13.97 -23.24 -9.51
C ILE A 478 12.88 -23.77 -10.45
N ASP A 479 12.26 -22.91 -11.25
CA ASP A 479 11.36 -23.37 -12.32
C ASP A 479 12.20 -24.01 -13.43
N GLY A 480 12.37 -25.32 -13.33
CA GLY A 480 13.21 -26.10 -14.24
C GLY A 480 13.59 -27.45 -13.72
N GLY A 481 14.15 -28.28 -14.63
CA GLY A 481 14.54 -29.64 -14.37
C GLY A 481 15.99 -29.81 -13.87
N ALA A 482 16.49 -31.04 -13.92
CA ALA A 482 17.80 -31.45 -13.43
C ALA A 482 18.98 -30.61 -13.98
N GLY A 483 18.92 -30.23 -15.26
CA GLY A 483 19.98 -29.43 -15.89
C GLY A 483 20.11 -28.03 -15.28
N GLN A 484 18.98 -27.35 -15.02
CA GLN A 484 18.98 -26.03 -14.38
C GLN A 484 19.46 -26.11 -12.93
N VAL A 485 19.01 -27.13 -12.18
CA VAL A 485 19.51 -27.39 -10.81
C VAL A 485 21.02 -27.59 -10.78
N SER A 486 21.56 -28.39 -11.72
CA SER A 486 23.01 -28.64 -11.82
C SER A 486 23.78 -27.36 -12.14
N ALA A 487 23.31 -26.57 -13.10
CA ALA A 487 23.92 -25.30 -13.49
C ALA A 487 23.94 -24.28 -12.33
N VAL A 488 22.84 -24.20 -11.57
CA VAL A 488 22.75 -23.32 -10.39
C VAL A 488 23.68 -23.80 -9.28
N ARG A 489 23.76 -25.10 -9.05
CA ARG A 489 24.66 -25.68 -8.02
C ARG A 489 26.13 -25.40 -8.31
N GLU A 490 26.54 -25.41 -9.56
CA GLU A 490 27.89 -25.05 -9.96
C GLU A 490 28.26 -23.65 -9.51
N ILE A 491 27.40 -22.66 -9.82
CA ILE A 491 27.66 -21.28 -9.46
C ILE A 491 27.57 -21.05 -7.93
N MET A 492 26.69 -21.78 -7.24
CA MET A 492 26.61 -21.70 -5.78
C MET A 492 27.89 -22.21 -5.10
N ARG A 493 28.53 -23.25 -5.65
CA ARG A 493 29.85 -23.74 -5.19
C ARG A 493 30.95 -22.71 -5.41
N GLU A 494 30.97 -22.05 -6.57
CA GLU A 494 31.92 -20.96 -6.84
C GLU A 494 31.87 -19.85 -5.81
N TRP A 495 30.66 -19.55 -5.29
CA TRP A 495 30.44 -18.54 -4.27
C TRP A 495 30.47 -19.08 -2.83
N GLY A 496 30.72 -20.37 -2.63
CA GLY A 496 30.77 -21.03 -1.32
C GLY A 496 29.42 -21.01 -0.58
N VAL A 497 28.30 -21.06 -1.30
CA VAL A 497 26.91 -20.98 -0.75
C VAL A 497 26.10 -22.24 -1.09
N ASP A 498 26.75 -23.35 -1.31
CA ASP A 498 26.15 -24.63 -1.73
C ASP A 498 25.44 -25.41 -0.60
N ASN A 499 25.48 -24.90 0.62
CA ASN A 499 24.75 -25.41 1.78
C ASN A 499 23.24 -25.08 1.79
N ILE A 500 22.77 -24.23 0.88
CA ILE A 500 21.35 -23.87 0.78
C ILE A 500 20.59 -24.99 0.04
N ALA A 501 19.46 -25.43 0.61
CA ALA A 501 18.61 -26.43 -0.02
C ALA A 501 18.05 -25.91 -1.36
N MET A 502 18.03 -26.77 -2.40
CA MET A 502 17.56 -26.40 -3.72
C MET A 502 16.72 -27.51 -4.34
N ILE A 503 15.60 -27.12 -4.94
CA ILE A 503 14.65 -28.00 -5.61
C ILE A 503 14.30 -27.42 -6.98
N GLY A 504 14.52 -28.19 -8.03
CA GLY A 504 14.00 -27.89 -9.36
C GLY A 504 12.57 -28.40 -9.48
N VAL A 505 11.70 -27.60 -10.07
CA VAL A 505 10.31 -27.93 -10.31
C VAL A 505 10.06 -27.95 -11.81
N ALA A 506 9.97 -29.16 -12.38
CA ALA A 506 9.70 -29.35 -13.80
C ALA A 506 8.25 -29.80 -14.04
N LYS A 507 7.70 -29.48 -15.20
CA LYS A 507 6.46 -30.09 -15.67
C LYS A 507 6.76 -31.53 -16.09
N GLY A 508 5.95 -32.47 -15.60
CA GLY A 508 6.07 -33.87 -16.01
C GLY A 508 5.91 -34.08 -17.51
N VAL A 509 6.23 -35.29 -17.97
CA VAL A 509 6.29 -35.67 -19.39
C VAL A 509 5.04 -35.27 -20.19
N ASP A 510 3.86 -35.39 -19.60
CA ASP A 510 2.58 -35.07 -20.24
C ASP A 510 2.22 -33.57 -20.22
N ARG A 511 3.05 -32.70 -19.61
CA ARG A 511 2.82 -31.27 -19.43
C ARG A 511 1.51 -30.89 -18.74
N ASP A 512 0.83 -31.84 -18.10
CA ASP A 512 -0.40 -31.62 -17.35
C ASP A 512 -0.11 -31.02 -15.98
N ALA A 513 -0.98 -30.11 -15.53
CA ALA A 513 -0.93 -29.58 -14.18
C ALA A 513 -1.23 -30.71 -13.16
N GLY A 514 -0.39 -30.82 -12.13
CA GLY A 514 -0.52 -31.84 -11.10
C GLY A 514 0.39 -33.06 -11.26
N LYS A 515 1.23 -33.08 -12.30
CA LYS A 515 2.26 -34.11 -12.54
C LYS A 515 3.66 -33.49 -12.51
N GLU A 516 3.91 -32.53 -11.61
CA GLU A 516 5.21 -31.91 -11.46
C GLU A 516 6.24 -32.90 -10.94
N GLU A 517 7.44 -32.85 -11.53
CA GLU A 517 8.62 -33.58 -11.11
C GLU A 517 9.57 -32.68 -10.32
N PHE A 518 10.03 -33.17 -9.18
CA PHE A 518 10.91 -32.45 -8.29
C PHE A 518 12.32 -33.03 -8.38
N HIS A 519 13.28 -32.17 -8.76
CA HIS A 519 14.69 -32.52 -8.97
C HIS A 519 15.51 -31.98 -7.80
N ARG A 520 16.19 -32.89 -7.10
CA ARG A 520 17.11 -32.60 -5.99
C ARG A 520 18.49 -33.14 -6.32
N THR A 521 19.54 -32.41 -5.97
CA THR A 521 20.91 -32.86 -6.26
C THR A 521 21.23 -34.16 -5.52
N GLY A 522 21.69 -35.15 -6.24
CA GLY A 522 22.12 -36.44 -5.67
C GLY A 522 20.99 -37.35 -5.19
N LYS A 523 19.73 -36.98 -5.46
CA LYS A 523 18.55 -37.78 -5.11
C LYS A 523 17.75 -38.13 -6.37
N PRO A 524 16.98 -39.24 -6.35
CA PRO A 524 16.12 -39.58 -7.48
C PRO A 524 15.02 -38.52 -7.65
N VAL A 525 14.50 -38.42 -8.88
CA VAL A 525 13.34 -37.55 -9.19
C VAL A 525 12.16 -38.00 -8.35
N MET A 526 11.46 -37.04 -7.80
CA MET A 526 10.31 -37.27 -6.93
C MET A 526 9.07 -36.61 -7.52
N ALA A 527 7.92 -37.23 -7.33
CA ALA A 527 6.61 -36.63 -7.59
C ALA A 527 5.77 -36.69 -6.31
N LEU A 528 4.97 -35.66 -6.07
CA LEU A 528 3.99 -35.65 -4.99
C LEU A 528 2.64 -36.17 -5.51
N ARG A 529 1.79 -36.63 -4.59
CA ARG A 529 0.43 -37.09 -4.96
C ARG A 529 -0.37 -35.90 -5.49
N HIS A 530 -1.23 -36.15 -6.48
CA HIS A 530 -2.03 -35.11 -7.15
C HIS A 530 -2.90 -34.27 -6.19
N ASN A 531 -3.32 -34.81 -5.07
CA ASN A 531 -4.11 -34.11 -4.05
C ASN A 531 -3.28 -33.62 -2.85
N ASP A 532 -1.95 -33.60 -2.95
CA ASP A 532 -1.07 -33.17 -1.87
C ASP A 532 -1.12 -31.63 -1.69
N PRO A 533 -1.44 -31.12 -0.49
CA PRO A 533 -1.43 -29.69 -0.23
C PRO A 533 -0.08 -29.02 -0.49
N VAL A 534 1.04 -29.74 -0.33
CA VAL A 534 2.39 -29.25 -0.60
C VAL A 534 2.59 -29.06 -2.10
N LEU A 535 2.06 -29.96 -2.94
CA LEU A 535 2.10 -29.80 -4.39
C LEU A 535 1.41 -28.51 -4.83
N TYR A 536 0.18 -28.27 -4.36
CA TYR A 536 -0.55 -27.02 -4.66
C TYR A 536 0.15 -25.79 -4.12
N PHE A 537 0.81 -25.91 -2.98
CA PHE A 537 1.60 -24.81 -2.42
C PHE A 537 2.77 -24.45 -3.34
N VAL A 538 3.57 -25.42 -3.79
CA VAL A 538 4.69 -25.19 -4.71
C VAL A 538 4.21 -24.68 -6.06
N GLN A 539 3.14 -25.25 -6.63
CA GLN A 539 2.51 -24.74 -7.86
C GLN A 539 2.14 -23.26 -7.72
N ARG A 540 1.47 -22.86 -6.63
CA ARG A 540 1.11 -21.47 -6.37
C ARG A 540 2.33 -20.55 -6.30
N LEU A 541 3.43 -20.99 -5.70
CA LEU A 541 4.68 -20.23 -5.64
C LEU A 541 5.30 -20.08 -7.05
N ARG A 542 5.35 -21.16 -7.84
CA ARG A 542 5.84 -21.14 -9.21
C ARG A 542 4.99 -20.24 -10.10
N ASP A 543 3.68 -20.38 -10.05
CA ASP A 543 2.74 -19.56 -10.84
C ASP A 543 2.85 -18.08 -10.50
N GLU A 544 3.09 -17.73 -9.23
CA GLU A 544 3.34 -16.34 -8.82
C GLU A 544 4.67 -15.82 -9.38
N ALA A 545 5.74 -16.64 -9.40
CA ALA A 545 7.02 -16.26 -10.01
C ALA A 545 6.83 -16.01 -11.51
N HIS A 546 6.17 -16.92 -12.19
CA HIS A 546 5.84 -16.81 -13.61
C HIS A 546 4.96 -15.58 -13.92
N ARG A 547 3.90 -15.35 -13.13
CA ARG A 547 3.06 -14.14 -13.23
C ARG A 547 3.88 -12.86 -13.05
N PHE A 548 4.81 -12.87 -12.12
CA PHE A 548 5.67 -11.71 -11.85
C PHE A 548 6.67 -11.47 -12.98
N ALA A 549 7.23 -12.52 -13.57
CA ALA A 549 8.08 -12.45 -14.77
C ALA A 549 7.34 -11.85 -15.97
N ILE A 550 6.17 -12.43 -16.34
CA ILE A 550 5.36 -12.01 -17.49
C ILE A 550 4.78 -10.58 -17.33
N GLY A 551 4.39 -10.19 -16.12
CA GLY A 551 3.83 -8.86 -15.87
C GLY A 551 4.75 -7.71 -16.32
N THR A 552 6.06 -7.96 -16.39
CA THR A 552 7.06 -7.02 -16.91
C THR A 552 7.04 -6.92 -18.42
N HIS A 553 6.85 -8.04 -19.09
CA HIS A 553 6.79 -8.07 -20.55
C HIS A 553 5.58 -7.29 -21.06
N ARG A 554 4.42 -7.39 -20.36
CA ARG A 554 3.24 -6.57 -20.68
C ARG A 554 3.51 -5.08 -20.48
N ALA A 555 4.19 -4.68 -19.41
CA ALA A 555 4.56 -3.29 -19.14
C ALA A 555 5.63 -2.76 -20.13
N LYS A 556 6.63 -3.60 -20.47
CA LYS A 556 7.63 -3.26 -21.51
C LYS A 556 7.01 -3.21 -22.91
N ARG A 557 6.09 -4.13 -23.26
CA ARG A 557 5.31 -4.05 -24.53
C ARG A 557 4.43 -2.81 -24.57
N ALA A 558 3.74 -2.47 -23.49
CA ALA A 558 2.98 -1.21 -23.42
C ALA A 558 3.89 0.00 -23.65
N LYS A 559 5.14 -0.06 -23.22
CA LYS A 559 6.14 1.00 -23.41
C LYS A 559 6.83 0.95 -24.79
N ALA A 560 7.05 -0.24 -25.36
CA ALA A 560 7.61 -0.43 -26.69
C ALA A 560 6.54 -0.24 -27.80
N ASN A 561 5.29 -0.63 -27.56
CA ASN A 561 4.13 -0.27 -28.40
C ASN A 561 3.75 1.22 -28.29
N LEU A 562 4.46 2.00 -27.48
CA LEU A 562 4.43 3.46 -27.46
C LEU A 562 5.32 4.10 -28.56
N LYS A 563 6.04 3.33 -29.38
CA LYS A 563 6.44 3.81 -30.70
C LYS A 563 5.16 3.96 -31.52
N ASN A 564 4.72 5.19 -31.58
CA ASN A 564 3.54 5.52 -32.36
C ASN A 564 3.93 5.43 -33.84
N PRO A 565 3.19 4.71 -34.69
CA PRO A 565 3.49 4.65 -36.12
C PRO A 565 3.67 6.02 -36.80
N LEU A 566 3.15 7.07 -36.20
CA LEU A 566 3.34 8.46 -36.63
C LEU A 566 4.77 8.99 -36.37
N ASP A 567 5.57 8.31 -35.53
CA ASP A 567 6.97 8.69 -35.27
C ASP A 567 7.92 8.28 -36.41
N ASP A 568 7.47 7.39 -37.29
CA ASP A 568 8.24 6.91 -38.43
C ASP A 568 8.05 7.82 -39.68
N ILE A 569 7.20 8.88 -39.58
CA ILE A 569 6.95 9.81 -40.65
C ILE A 569 7.76 11.08 -40.44
N ASP A 570 8.68 11.37 -41.37
CA ASP A 570 9.52 12.56 -41.35
C ASP A 570 8.65 13.85 -41.31
N GLY A 571 9.02 14.77 -40.41
CA GLY A 571 8.31 16.02 -40.20
C GLY A 571 7.13 15.98 -39.25
N ILE A 572 6.71 14.81 -38.73
CA ILE A 572 5.70 14.70 -37.65
C ILE A 572 6.38 14.76 -36.28
N GLY A 573 6.65 15.96 -35.83
CA GLY A 573 7.12 16.21 -34.47
C GLY A 573 6.02 16.08 -33.42
N PRO A 574 6.38 16.16 -32.09
CA PRO A 574 5.44 15.97 -30.98
C PRO A 574 4.17 16.84 -31.04
N LYS A 575 4.26 18.06 -31.55
CA LYS A 575 3.12 18.96 -31.67
C LYS A 575 2.09 18.46 -32.71
N ARG A 576 2.54 18.13 -33.94
CA ARG A 576 1.67 17.62 -35.02
C ARG A 576 1.07 16.27 -34.69
N LYS A 577 1.86 15.37 -34.09
CA LYS A 577 1.40 14.10 -33.58
C LYS A 577 0.27 14.26 -32.54
N LYS A 578 0.41 15.21 -31.61
CA LYS A 578 -0.62 15.51 -30.61
C LYS A 578 -1.92 16.00 -31.28
N VAL A 579 -1.84 16.84 -32.27
CA VAL A 579 -2.99 17.37 -33.03
C VAL A 579 -3.71 16.25 -33.79
N LEU A 580 -2.98 15.42 -34.53
CA LEU A 580 -3.52 14.25 -35.21
C LEU A 580 -4.22 13.27 -34.29
N LEU A 581 -3.56 12.92 -33.15
CA LEU A 581 -4.14 12.02 -32.15
C LEU A 581 -5.34 12.63 -31.44
N ALA A 582 -5.37 13.94 -31.24
CA ALA A 582 -6.52 14.63 -30.63
C ALA A 582 -7.72 14.62 -31.60
N HIS A 583 -7.50 14.82 -32.91
CA HIS A 583 -8.56 14.84 -33.91
C HIS A 583 -9.12 13.44 -34.18
N PHE A 584 -8.28 12.45 -34.43
CA PHE A 584 -8.68 11.09 -34.80
C PHE A 584 -8.85 10.14 -33.61
N GLY A 585 -8.37 10.50 -32.43
CA GLY A 585 -8.49 9.70 -31.17
C GLY A 585 -7.48 8.57 -31.04
N SER A 586 -6.85 8.09 -32.10
CA SER A 586 -5.80 7.06 -32.06
C SER A 586 -4.94 7.07 -33.33
N ALA A 587 -3.68 6.59 -33.21
CA ALA A 587 -2.82 6.40 -34.39
C ALA A 587 -3.46 5.47 -35.44
N LYS A 588 -4.17 4.44 -34.99
CA LYS A 588 -4.88 3.52 -35.87
C LYS A 588 -6.00 4.18 -36.66
N ALA A 589 -6.64 5.20 -36.11
CA ALA A 589 -7.64 6.00 -36.81
C ALA A 589 -6.98 6.94 -37.82
N VAL A 590 -5.82 7.53 -37.52
CA VAL A 590 -5.01 8.33 -38.46
C VAL A 590 -4.57 7.47 -39.66
N MET A 591 -4.09 6.27 -39.42
CA MET A 591 -3.68 5.32 -40.48
C MET A 591 -4.82 4.95 -41.45
N ARG A 592 -6.08 5.00 -41.01
CA ARG A 592 -7.27 4.66 -41.79
C ARG A 592 -8.00 5.88 -42.31
N ALA A 593 -7.53 7.09 -42.01
CA ALA A 593 -8.17 8.32 -42.43
C ALA A 593 -7.96 8.53 -43.93
N ASN A 594 -8.97 9.06 -44.59
CA ASN A 594 -8.84 9.49 -45.99
C ASN A 594 -8.09 10.82 -46.10
N LEU A 595 -7.64 11.15 -47.29
CA LEU A 595 -6.85 12.37 -47.52
C LEU A 595 -7.63 13.66 -47.18
N VAL A 596 -8.94 13.67 -47.41
CA VAL A 596 -9.80 14.82 -47.12
C VAL A 596 -9.87 15.08 -45.61
N ASP A 597 -10.06 14.04 -44.81
CA ASP A 597 -10.11 14.16 -43.36
C ASP A 597 -8.75 14.58 -42.76
N LEU A 598 -7.63 14.12 -43.36
CA LEU A 598 -6.29 14.52 -42.94
C LEU A 598 -6.01 16.00 -43.27
N LYS A 599 -6.49 16.51 -44.42
CA LYS A 599 -6.39 17.93 -44.79
C LYS A 599 -7.28 18.84 -43.93
N ALA A 600 -8.35 18.31 -43.35
CA ALA A 600 -9.24 19.04 -42.44
C ALA A 600 -8.67 19.25 -41.02
N VAL A 601 -7.50 18.68 -40.71
CA VAL A 601 -6.88 18.80 -39.37
C VAL A 601 -6.15 20.14 -39.27
N ASP A 602 -6.58 20.97 -38.34
CA ASP A 602 -5.95 22.27 -38.07
C ASP A 602 -4.48 22.10 -37.66
N GLY A 603 -3.56 22.81 -38.34
CA GLY A 603 -2.10 22.68 -38.12
C GLY A 603 -1.40 21.56 -38.93
N VAL A 604 -2.09 20.86 -39.80
CA VAL A 604 -1.55 19.92 -40.80
C VAL A 604 -1.67 20.57 -42.18
N SER A 605 -0.54 20.77 -42.88
CA SER A 605 -0.55 21.29 -44.26
C SER A 605 -0.97 20.21 -45.26
N ASP A 606 -1.47 20.61 -46.43
CA ASP A 606 -1.86 19.70 -47.53
C ASP A 606 -0.75 18.71 -47.88
N ALA A 607 0.49 19.22 -48.03
CA ALA A 607 1.66 18.40 -48.32
C ALA A 607 1.94 17.35 -47.21
N MET A 608 1.73 17.73 -45.94
CA MET A 608 1.89 16.80 -44.79
C MET A 608 0.76 15.77 -44.76
N ALA A 609 -0.48 16.16 -45.05
CA ALA A 609 -1.62 15.25 -45.18
C ALA A 609 -1.39 14.18 -46.25
N GLU A 610 -0.86 14.58 -47.40
CA GLU A 610 -0.48 13.69 -48.50
C GLU A 610 0.67 12.76 -48.12
N GLN A 611 1.67 13.26 -47.39
CA GLN A 611 2.78 12.44 -46.87
C GLN A 611 2.29 11.39 -45.88
N ILE A 612 1.41 11.73 -44.94
CA ILE A 612 0.81 10.79 -43.99
C ILE A 612 -0.01 9.73 -44.72
N PHE A 613 -0.86 10.15 -45.64
CA PHE A 613 -1.71 9.27 -46.43
C PHE A 613 -0.87 8.27 -47.26
N ASN A 614 0.14 8.76 -47.99
CA ASN A 614 1.01 7.91 -48.80
C ASN A 614 1.84 6.94 -47.95
N HIS A 615 2.31 7.37 -46.77
CA HIS A 615 3.08 6.49 -45.85
C HIS A 615 2.29 5.28 -45.36
N PHE A 616 0.97 5.40 -45.19
CA PHE A 616 0.14 4.31 -44.69
C PHE A 616 -0.64 3.54 -45.77
N GLN A 617 -0.64 4.03 -47.02
CA GLN A 617 -1.26 3.35 -48.17
C GLN A 617 -0.25 2.60 -49.04
N SER A 618 1.06 2.83 -48.83
CA SER A 618 2.14 2.05 -49.41
C SER A 618 2.44 0.78 -48.56
#